data_6ba20807e9261785052cafbf7a7d056e
#
_entry.id   6ba20807e9261785052cafbf7a7d056e
#
_cell.length_a   1.000
_cell.length_b   1.000
_cell.length_c   1.000
_cell.angle_alpha   90.00
_cell.angle_beta   90.00
_cell.angle_gamma   90.00
#
_symmetry.space_group_name_H-M   'P 1'
#
loop_
_entity.id
_entity.type
_entity.pdbx_description
1 polymer ?
#
loop_
_entity_poly.entity_id
_entity_poly.type
_entity_poly.pdbx_seq_one_letter_code
_entity_poly.pdbx_strand_id
1 'polypeptide(L)'
;YTCMLNEAGGVIDDLIVYDRGATGYRLVLNAATRDKDLSWIAPLAERFSAAWTERDDLAMLAAQGPEALTRLAAVLDAGLLKRVQASQRFHALEADQCFIARTGYTGEDGVEIMLPAEDAPALWDRLLAAGVAPCGLGARDTLRLEAGMSLYGSDMDETTTPLVSGLGWTVAWQPPDREFIGRPALERQRATGVLQIFVGLVLEDRGVLRSHQTVYDGDRDIGLTTSGAFSPTLNRGIALARVAANTAGRCQVEVRGKRLTALTVKPPFVSHTG
;
A
#
# COMPACT_ATOMS: atom_id res chain seq x y z
N TYR A 1 -2.20 -1.96 9.10
CA TYR A 1 -2.46 -2.28 7.70
C TYR A 1 -2.79 -3.77 7.57
N THR A 2 -3.83 -4.08 6.79
CA THR A 2 -4.34 -5.44 6.64
C THR A 2 -5.00 -5.63 5.29
N CYS A 3 -5.21 -6.91 4.89
CA CYS A 3 -6.01 -7.27 3.75
C CYS A 3 -7.42 -7.68 4.20
N MET A 4 -8.44 -7.19 3.52
CA MET A 4 -9.80 -7.70 3.59
C MET A 4 -9.91 -8.86 2.61
N LEU A 5 -10.36 -10.03 3.09
CA LEU A 5 -10.29 -11.27 2.33
C LEU A 5 -11.69 -11.83 2.01
N ASN A 6 -11.80 -12.53 0.88
CA ASN A 6 -12.91 -13.41 0.60
C ASN A 6 -12.67 -14.82 1.20
N GLU A 7 -13.65 -15.69 1.12
CA GLU A 7 -13.59 -17.05 1.69
C GLU A 7 -12.53 -17.94 1.02
N ALA A 8 -12.15 -17.65 -0.22
CA ALA A 8 -11.06 -18.33 -0.93
C ALA A 8 -9.66 -17.80 -0.53
N GLY A 9 -9.59 -16.77 0.32
CA GLY A 9 -8.36 -16.12 0.74
C GLY A 9 -7.87 -15.04 -0.22
N GLY A 10 -8.64 -14.72 -1.26
CA GLY A 10 -8.32 -13.64 -2.20
C GLY A 10 -8.51 -12.26 -1.56
N VAL A 11 -7.73 -11.28 -1.98
CA VAL A 11 -7.72 -9.94 -1.42
C VAL A 11 -8.85 -9.12 -2.05
N ILE A 12 -9.89 -8.82 -1.27
CA ILE A 12 -10.98 -7.91 -1.69
C ILE A 12 -10.46 -6.48 -1.76
N ASP A 13 -9.73 -6.04 -0.73
CA ASP A 13 -9.02 -4.77 -0.70
C ASP A 13 -7.92 -4.79 0.38
N ASP A 14 -7.00 -3.82 0.32
CA ASP A 14 -6.07 -3.50 1.39
C ASP A 14 -6.48 -2.21 2.08
N LEU A 15 -6.37 -2.18 3.40
CA LEU A 15 -6.88 -1.07 4.19
C LEU A 15 -6.08 -0.83 5.48
N ILE A 16 -6.29 0.32 6.08
CA ILE A 16 -5.75 0.63 7.41
C ILE A 16 -6.90 0.65 8.41
N VAL A 17 -6.70 -0.04 9.53
CA VAL A 17 -7.61 -0.04 10.68
C VAL A 17 -6.92 0.64 11.84
N TYR A 18 -7.50 1.74 12.31
CA TYR A 18 -7.06 2.45 13.52
C TYR A 18 -7.95 2.07 14.68
N ASP A 19 -7.34 1.56 15.75
CA ASP A 19 -8.01 1.39 17.04
C ASP A 19 -8.09 2.75 17.74
N ARG A 20 -9.31 3.22 18.00
CA ARG A 20 -9.61 4.48 18.66
C ARG A 20 -10.05 4.28 20.13
N GLY A 21 -9.74 3.11 20.68
CA GLY A 21 -10.10 2.74 22.05
C GLY A 21 -11.61 2.69 22.25
N ALA A 22 -12.11 3.38 23.26
CA ALA A 22 -13.55 3.37 23.60
C ALA A 22 -14.47 3.93 22.50
N THR A 23 -13.94 4.67 21.53
CA THR A 23 -14.71 5.25 20.42
C THR A 23 -14.80 4.33 19.19
N GLY A 24 -14.23 3.12 19.28
CA GLY A 24 -14.30 2.10 18.23
C GLY A 24 -13.12 2.15 17.25
N TYR A 25 -13.38 1.86 16.00
CA TYR A 25 -12.36 1.75 14.96
C TYR A 25 -12.61 2.75 13.83
N ARG A 26 -11.53 3.18 13.20
CA ARG A 26 -11.59 3.88 11.91
C ARG A 26 -10.95 3.02 10.84
N LEU A 27 -11.70 2.73 9.78
CA LEU A 27 -11.22 2.06 8.58
C LEU A 27 -10.93 3.12 7.52
N VAL A 28 -9.80 2.98 6.83
CA VAL A 28 -9.43 3.80 5.68
C VAL A 28 -9.27 2.87 4.49
N LEU A 29 -10.19 2.98 3.55
CA LEU A 29 -10.34 2.14 2.37
C LEU A 29 -9.78 2.84 1.13
N ASN A 30 -9.52 2.09 0.06
CA ASN A 30 -9.22 2.67 -1.23
C ASN A 30 -10.46 3.29 -1.86
N ALA A 31 -10.33 4.50 -2.41
CA ALA A 31 -11.49 5.21 -2.97
C ALA A 31 -12.09 4.51 -4.20
N ALA A 32 -11.25 3.85 -5.01
CA ALA A 32 -11.69 3.16 -6.22
C ALA A 32 -12.50 1.88 -5.94
N THR A 33 -12.35 1.29 -4.76
CA THR A 33 -13.02 0.04 -4.36
C THR A 33 -14.20 0.26 -3.42
N ARG A 34 -14.51 1.54 -3.10
CA ARG A 34 -15.53 1.94 -2.13
C ARG A 34 -16.83 1.11 -2.18
N ASP A 35 -17.48 1.06 -3.32
CA ASP A 35 -18.79 0.41 -3.43
C ASP A 35 -18.70 -1.11 -3.22
N LYS A 36 -17.64 -1.73 -3.70
CA LYS A 36 -17.35 -3.15 -3.48
C LYS A 36 -17.09 -3.43 -2.01
N ASP A 37 -16.26 -2.62 -1.38
CA ASP A 37 -15.87 -2.79 0.03
C ASP A 37 -17.05 -2.59 0.96
N LEU A 38 -17.86 -1.55 0.74
CA LEU A 38 -19.07 -1.32 1.52
C LEU A 38 -20.08 -2.45 1.34
N SER A 39 -20.22 -2.98 0.12
CA SER A 39 -21.10 -4.14 -0.16
C SER A 39 -20.65 -5.40 0.57
N TRP A 40 -19.34 -5.55 0.81
CA TRP A 40 -18.78 -6.66 1.60
C TRP A 40 -18.92 -6.43 3.10
N ILE A 41 -18.64 -5.22 3.57
CA ILE A 41 -18.64 -4.86 4.99
C ILE A 41 -20.07 -4.85 5.57
N ALA A 42 -21.05 -4.29 4.85
CA ALA A 42 -22.39 -4.04 5.38
C ALA A 42 -23.11 -5.32 5.90
N PRO A 43 -23.16 -6.45 5.15
CA PRO A 43 -23.79 -7.68 5.66
C PRO A 43 -23.04 -8.28 6.86
N LEU A 44 -21.71 -8.11 6.91
CA LEU A 44 -20.89 -8.56 8.04
C LEU A 44 -21.16 -7.72 9.28
N ALA A 45 -21.23 -6.40 9.12
CA ALA A 45 -21.57 -5.50 10.22
C ALA A 45 -22.96 -5.83 10.80
N GLU A 46 -23.95 -6.10 9.96
CA GLU A 46 -25.28 -6.54 10.39
C GLU A 46 -25.20 -7.86 11.17
N ARG A 47 -24.51 -8.87 10.62
CA ARG A 47 -24.31 -10.18 11.25
C ARG A 47 -23.71 -10.09 12.65
N PHE A 48 -22.78 -9.17 12.85
CA PHE A 48 -22.11 -8.96 14.14
C PHE A 48 -22.71 -7.83 14.99
N SER A 49 -23.86 -7.26 14.58
CA SER A 49 -24.50 -6.12 15.23
C SER A 49 -23.55 -4.94 15.46
N ALA A 50 -22.61 -4.73 14.54
CA ALA A 50 -21.66 -3.65 14.56
C ALA A 50 -22.24 -2.42 13.85
N ALA A 51 -22.41 -1.32 14.59
CA ALA A 51 -22.77 -0.05 13.98
C ALA A 51 -21.58 0.55 13.21
N TRP A 52 -21.81 1.09 12.03
CA TRP A 52 -20.81 1.78 11.25
C TRP A 52 -21.40 3.01 10.54
N THR A 53 -20.56 3.95 10.24
CA THR A 53 -20.94 5.18 9.54
C THR A 53 -19.87 5.51 8.51
N GLU A 54 -20.27 5.68 7.27
CA GLU A 54 -19.41 6.24 6.25
C GLU A 54 -19.18 7.73 6.52
N ARG A 55 -17.95 8.18 6.37
CA ARG A 55 -17.51 9.55 6.59
C ARG A 55 -17.17 10.20 5.24
N ASP A 56 -18.19 10.40 4.41
CA ASP A 56 -18.13 11.09 3.12
C ASP A 56 -18.01 12.62 3.25
N ASP A 57 -18.19 13.12 4.47
CA ASP A 57 -17.97 14.51 4.88
C ASP A 57 -16.47 14.87 5.03
N LEU A 58 -15.55 13.88 5.00
CA LEU A 58 -14.13 14.09 5.21
C LEU A 58 -13.35 14.11 3.89
N ALA A 59 -12.34 14.97 3.84
CA ALA A 59 -11.26 14.90 2.87
C ALA A 59 -9.97 14.39 3.53
N MET A 60 -9.03 13.90 2.70
CA MET A 60 -7.70 13.50 3.15
C MET A 60 -6.63 14.24 2.36
N LEU A 61 -5.68 14.85 3.06
CA LEU A 61 -4.46 15.43 2.50
C LEU A 61 -3.25 14.66 3.02
N ALA A 62 -2.35 14.26 2.12
CA ALA A 62 -1.10 13.61 2.48
C ALA A 62 0.07 14.58 2.30
N ALA A 63 0.83 14.82 3.36
CA ALA A 63 2.08 15.55 3.33
C ALA A 63 3.23 14.58 3.61
N GLN A 64 4.06 14.31 2.60
CA GLN A 64 5.05 13.24 2.60
C GLN A 64 6.43 13.79 2.19
N GLY A 65 7.48 13.13 2.64
CA GLY A 65 8.85 13.44 2.26
C GLY A 65 9.75 13.74 3.46
N PRO A 66 11.07 13.83 3.26
CA PRO A 66 12.03 13.96 4.34
C PRO A 66 11.87 15.27 5.15
N GLU A 67 11.29 16.30 4.56
CA GLU A 67 11.02 17.58 5.23
C GLU A 67 9.56 17.73 5.68
N ALA A 68 8.68 16.73 5.47
CA ALA A 68 7.26 16.87 5.72
C ALA A 68 6.95 17.34 7.15
N LEU A 69 7.51 16.68 8.16
CA LEU A 69 7.29 17.04 9.56
C LEU A 69 7.86 18.42 9.92
N THR A 70 8.94 18.83 9.30
CA THR A 70 9.53 20.18 9.48
C THR A 70 8.61 21.25 8.89
N ARG A 71 8.08 21.01 7.68
CA ARG A 71 7.15 21.93 7.00
C ARG A 71 5.81 22.06 7.75
N LEU A 72 5.36 21.00 8.38
CA LEU A 72 4.14 21.01 9.20
C LEU A 72 4.23 21.96 10.41
N ALA A 73 5.42 22.38 10.82
CA ALA A 73 5.58 23.40 11.89
C ALA A 73 4.94 24.75 11.57
N ALA A 74 4.77 25.08 10.29
CA ALA A 74 4.06 26.29 9.86
C ALA A 74 2.54 26.10 9.76
N VAL A 75 2.05 24.85 9.91
CA VAL A 75 0.66 24.47 9.68
C VAL A 75 -0.03 24.02 10.95
N LEU A 76 0.66 23.27 11.81
CA LEU A 76 0.14 22.76 13.09
C LEU A 76 0.63 23.63 14.24
N ASP A 77 -0.17 23.70 15.32
CA ASP A 77 0.33 24.28 16.55
C ASP A 77 1.49 23.46 17.14
N ALA A 78 2.34 24.10 17.95
CA ALA A 78 3.55 23.47 18.46
C ALA A 78 3.28 22.23 19.34
N GLY A 79 2.19 22.20 20.08
CA GLY A 79 1.82 21.07 20.93
C GLY A 79 1.38 19.87 20.11
N LEU A 80 0.55 20.09 19.10
CA LEU A 80 0.09 19.06 18.17
C LEU A 80 1.26 18.52 17.33
N LEU A 81 2.10 19.39 16.79
CA LEU A 81 3.29 18.99 16.05
C LEU A 81 4.20 18.07 16.88
N LYS A 82 4.47 18.42 18.14
CA LYS A 82 5.27 17.59 19.05
C LYS A 82 4.66 16.21 19.25
N ARG A 83 3.34 16.12 19.41
CA ARG A 83 2.63 14.84 19.51
C ARG A 83 2.74 14.01 18.21
N VAL A 84 2.58 14.67 17.06
CA VAL A 84 2.73 14.03 15.74
C VAL A 84 4.15 13.47 15.57
N GLN A 85 5.18 14.26 15.88
CA GLN A 85 6.58 13.85 15.79
C GLN A 85 6.93 12.69 16.73
N ALA A 86 6.32 12.64 17.91
CA ALA A 86 6.51 11.55 18.88
C ALA A 86 5.71 10.29 18.54
N SER A 87 4.77 10.38 17.62
CA SER A 87 3.91 9.26 17.22
C SER A 87 4.68 8.27 16.35
N GLN A 88 4.45 6.98 16.56
CA GLN A 88 5.04 5.91 15.74
C GLN A 88 4.32 5.80 14.39
N ARG A 89 4.96 5.16 13.42
CA ARG A 89 4.29 4.81 12.14
C ARG A 89 3.04 3.97 12.41
N PHE A 90 2.00 4.17 11.60
CA PHE A 90 0.68 3.57 11.74
C PHE A 90 -0.09 3.94 13.02
N HIS A 91 0.37 4.95 13.76
CA HIS A 91 -0.40 5.55 14.83
C HIS A 91 -1.06 6.84 14.34
N ALA A 92 -2.18 7.17 14.95
CA ALA A 92 -2.92 8.38 14.64
C ALA A 92 -3.25 9.17 15.91
N LEU A 93 -3.47 10.46 15.73
CA LEU A 93 -3.89 11.40 16.77
C LEU A 93 -5.18 12.07 16.34
N GLU A 94 -6.09 12.21 17.26
CA GLU A 94 -7.26 13.08 17.11
C GLU A 94 -6.98 14.44 17.76
N ALA A 95 -7.21 15.49 17.01
CA ALA A 95 -7.06 16.86 17.48
C ALA A 95 -8.09 17.75 16.79
N ASP A 96 -8.94 18.41 17.57
CA ASP A 96 -10.07 19.19 17.09
C ASP A 96 -10.97 18.34 16.16
N GLN A 97 -11.13 18.77 14.92
CA GLN A 97 -11.87 18.03 13.89
C GLN A 97 -10.97 17.19 12.97
N CYS A 98 -9.65 17.14 13.22
CA CYS A 98 -8.70 16.44 12.40
C CYS A 98 -8.31 15.08 12.98
N PHE A 99 -8.08 14.11 12.09
CA PHE A 99 -7.44 12.84 12.39
C PHE A 99 -6.12 12.79 11.62
N ILE A 100 -5.00 12.82 12.34
CA ILE A 100 -3.66 12.91 11.77
C ILE A 100 -2.94 11.60 11.99
N ALA A 101 -2.65 10.88 10.92
CA ALA A 101 -2.00 9.59 10.95
C ALA A 101 -0.55 9.66 10.45
N ARG A 102 0.37 9.01 11.15
CA ARG A 102 1.77 8.81 10.72
C ARG A 102 1.85 7.68 9.71
N THR A 103 1.25 7.92 8.58
CA THR A 103 1.15 6.99 7.43
C THR A 103 1.42 7.74 6.14
N GLY A 104 1.50 6.98 5.05
CA GLY A 104 1.68 7.48 3.72
C GLY A 104 1.96 6.38 2.72
N TYR A 105 2.08 6.75 1.46
CA TYR A 105 2.23 5.84 0.34
C TYR A 105 3.47 6.19 -0.51
N THR A 106 4.54 6.60 0.16
CA THR A 106 5.81 7.00 -0.50
C THR A 106 7.04 6.30 0.05
N GLY A 107 6.89 5.57 1.16
CA GLY A 107 8.02 4.99 1.89
C GLY A 107 8.79 5.99 2.75
N GLU A 108 8.57 7.28 2.54
CA GLU A 108 9.19 8.37 3.30
C GLU A 108 8.40 8.69 4.58
N ASP A 109 8.91 9.63 5.35
CA ASP A 109 8.21 10.14 6.53
C ASP A 109 7.09 11.12 6.12
N GLY A 110 6.07 11.23 6.97
CA GLY A 110 4.95 12.11 6.68
C GLY A 110 3.70 11.79 7.46
N VAL A 111 2.62 12.44 7.04
CA VAL A 111 1.29 12.28 7.62
C VAL A 111 0.21 12.24 6.56
N GLU A 112 -0.91 11.61 6.92
CA GLU A 112 -2.20 11.73 6.25
C GLU A 112 -3.15 12.45 7.22
N ILE A 113 -3.72 13.55 6.77
CA ILE A 113 -4.60 14.41 7.57
C ILE A 113 -6.01 14.28 7.02
N MET A 114 -6.90 13.71 7.79
CA MET A 114 -8.34 13.66 7.51
C MET A 114 -9.02 14.80 8.29
N LEU A 115 -9.83 15.59 7.59
CA LEU A 115 -10.49 16.77 8.13
C LEU A 115 -11.82 17.00 7.37
N PRO A 116 -12.73 17.85 7.88
CA PRO A 116 -13.93 18.24 7.14
C PRO A 116 -13.56 18.68 5.72
N ALA A 117 -14.30 18.21 4.73
CA ALA A 117 -13.98 18.47 3.32
C ALA A 117 -13.97 19.98 2.99
N GLU A 118 -14.80 20.76 3.66
CA GLU A 118 -14.86 22.21 3.53
C GLU A 118 -13.58 22.94 3.99
N ASP A 119 -12.83 22.34 4.93
CA ASP A 119 -11.58 22.91 5.46
C ASP A 119 -10.34 22.51 4.66
N ALA A 120 -10.47 21.50 3.78
CA ALA A 120 -9.34 20.96 3.01
C ALA A 120 -8.68 22.01 2.09
N PRO A 121 -9.39 22.91 1.39
CA PRO A 121 -8.76 23.95 0.58
C PRO A 121 -7.87 24.89 1.41
N ALA A 122 -8.33 25.31 2.58
CA ALA A 122 -7.56 26.19 3.46
C ALA A 122 -6.28 25.50 3.99
N LEU A 123 -6.37 24.21 4.34
CA LEU A 123 -5.20 23.44 4.76
C LEU A 123 -4.21 23.25 3.59
N TRP A 124 -4.72 22.98 2.38
CA TRP A 124 -3.91 22.87 1.18
C TRP A 124 -3.10 24.15 0.92
N ASP A 125 -3.74 25.31 0.96
CA ASP A 125 -3.08 26.60 0.75
C ASP A 125 -2.01 26.88 1.81
N ARG A 126 -2.26 26.52 3.08
CA ARG A 126 -1.29 26.63 4.16
C ARG A 126 -0.08 25.70 3.93
N LEU A 127 -0.29 24.49 3.45
CA LEU A 127 0.80 23.56 3.11
C LEU A 127 1.64 24.11 1.96
N LEU A 128 1.03 24.66 0.92
CA LEU A 128 1.75 25.33 -0.18
C LEU A 128 2.57 26.51 0.33
N ALA A 129 1.98 27.37 1.16
CA ALA A 129 2.68 28.50 1.77
C ALA A 129 3.83 28.07 2.67
N ALA A 130 3.75 26.90 3.30
CA ALA A 130 4.84 26.29 4.07
C ALA A 130 5.92 25.66 3.19
N GLY A 131 5.80 25.71 1.86
CA GLY A 131 6.76 25.19 0.89
C GLY A 131 6.62 23.69 0.61
N VAL A 132 5.47 23.07 0.96
CA VAL A 132 5.16 21.70 0.53
C VAL A 132 4.79 21.74 -0.95
N ALA A 133 5.53 21.00 -1.78
CA ALA A 133 5.31 20.98 -3.22
C ALA A 133 4.05 20.15 -3.58
N PRO A 134 3.16 20.64 -4.45
CA PRO A 134 2.05 19.84 -4.94
C PRO A 134 2.57 18.74 -5.87
N CYS A 135 2.14 17.50 -5.61
CA CYS A 135 2.58 16.33 -6.36
C CYS A 135 1.41 15.68 -7.09
N GLY A 136 1.62 15.32 -8.36
CA GLY A 136 0.64 14.58 -9.15
C GLY A 136 0.69 13.08 -8.91
N LEU A 137 -0.33 12.37 -9.44
CA LEU A 137 -0.46 10.91 -9.32
C LEU A 137 0.74 10.14 -9.88
N GLY A 138 1.42 10.67 -10.91
CA GLY A 138 2.63 10.04 -11.46
C GLY A 138 3.78 10.01 -10.47
N ALA A 139 3.98 11.07 -9.69
CA ALA A 139 4.97 11.10 -8.62
C ALA A 139 4.60 10.12 -7.50
N ARG A 140 3.32 10.10 -7.09
CA ARG A 140 2.81 9.17 -6.09
C ARG A 140 3.03 7.72 -6.50
N ASP A 141 2.72 7.36 -7.75
CA ASP A 141 2.89 5.99 -8.26
C ASP A 141 4.37 5.58 -8.33
N THR A 142 5.24 6.49 -8.76
CA THR A 142 6.70 6.24 -8.79
C THR A 142 7.25 6.00 -7.38
N LEU A 143 6.91 6.86 -6.43
CA LEU A 143 7.40 6.78 -5.05
C LEU A 143 6.91 5.51 -4.33
N ARG A 144 5.60 5.18 -4.46
CA ARG A 144 5.09 3.95 -3.85
C ARG A 144 5.78 2.71 -4.41
N LEU A 145 6.05 2.70 -5.73
CA LEU A 145 6.72 1.58 -6.37
C LEU A 145 8.18 1.47 -5.92
N GLU A 146 8.92 2.58 -5.85
CA GLU A 146 10.28 2.61 -5.28
C GLU A 146 10.31 2.09 -3.84
N ALA A 147 9.29 2.40 -3.06
CA ALA A 147 9.09 1.88 -1.70
C ALA A 147 8.60 0.42 -1.65
N GLY A 148 8.29 -0.19 -2.80
CA GLY A 148 7.78 -1.56 -2.86
C GLY A 148 6.36 -1.73 -2.32
N MET A 149 5.57 -0.66 -2.29
CA MET A 149 4.18 -0.69 -1.81
C MET A 149 3.25 -1.14 -2.93
N SER A 150 2.37 -2.08 -2.59
CA SER A 150 1.41 -2.68 -3.53
C SER A 150 0.33 -1.70 -3.93
N LEU A 151 -0.21 -1.87 -5.14
CA LEU A 151 -1.38 -1.18 -5.66
C LEU A 151 -2.50 -2.20 -5.88
N TYR A 152 -3.62 -2.03 -5.19
CA TYR A 152 -4.80 -2.88 -5.37
C TYR A 152 -5.29 -2.85 -6.84
N GLY A 153 -5.70 -4.01 -7.34
CA GLY A 153 -6.10 -4.20 -8.73
C GLY A 153 -4.95 -4.42 -9.71
N SER A 154 -3.70 -4.14 -9.29
CA SER A 154 -2.50 -4.43 -10.07
C SER A 154 -1.64 -5.52 -9.41
N ASP A 155 -1.28 -5.32 -8.14
CA ASP A 155 -0.36 -6.19 -7.41
C ASP A 155 -1.08 -7.29 -6.63
N MET A 156 -2.34 -7.09 -6.30
CA MET A 156 -3.25 -8.07 -5.71
C MET A 156 -4.70 -7.76 -6.09
N ASP A 157 -5.54 -8.76 -6.02
CA ASP A 157 -6.97 -8.72 -6.30
C ASP A 157 -7.70 -9.90 -5.63
N GLU A 158 -8.98 -10.06 -5.90
CA GLU A 158 -9.84 -11.11 -5.34
C GLU A 158 -9.43 -12.54 -5.74
N THR A 159 -8.57 -12.71 -6.75
CA THR A 159 -8.07 -14.01 -7.22
C THR A 159 -6.73 -14.38 -6.61
N THR A 160 -6.07 -13.44 -5.92
CA THR A 160 -4.73 -13.61 -5.35
C THR A 160 -4.75 -13.47 -3.83
N THR A 161 -4.00 -14.34 -3.16
CA THR A 161 -3.92 -14.32 -1.69
C THR A 161 -2.78 -13.41 -1.20
N PRO A 162 -2.81 -12.96 0.06
CA PRO A 162 -1.68 -12.25 0.65
C PRO A 162 -0.35 -13.03 0.56
N LEU A 163 -0.41 -14.36 0.57
CA LEU A 163 0.79 -15.22 0.56
C LEU A 163 1.56 -15.15 -0.77
N VAL A 164 0.86 -14.92 -1.89
CA VAL A 164 1.47 -14.78 -3.22
C VAL A 164 1.60 -13.33 -3.68
N SER A 165 1.21 -12.39 -2.83
CA SER A 165 1.23 -10.95 -3.12
C SER A 165 2.23 -10.19 -2.22
N GLY A 166 3.15 -10.90 -1.54
CA GLY A 166 4.12 -10.26 -0.64
C GLY A 166 3.53 -9.72 0.67
N LEU A 167 2.24 -9.98 0.92
CA LEU A 167 1.48 -9.46 2.05
C LEU A 167 1.23 -10.51 3.15
N GLY A 168 1.90 -11.65 3.11
CA GLY A 168 1.73 -12.71 4.10
C GLY A 168 2.00 -12.28 5.56
N TRP A 169 2.78 -11.22 5.76
CA TRP A 169 3.05 -10.61 7.05
C TRP A 169 1.82 -9.93 7.68
N THR A 170 0.81 -9.59 6.88
CA THR A 170 -0.45 -8.99 7.36
C THR A 170 -1.40 -10.03 7.97
N VAL A 171 -1.15 -11.33 7.75
CA VAL A 171 -2.02 -12.40 8.23
C VAL A 171 -1.71 -12.74 9.68
N ALA A 172 -2.65 -12.45 10.57
CA ALA A 172 -2.51 -12.73 12.00
C ALA A 172 -2.88 -14.19 12.32
N TRP A 173 -1.88 -15.06 12.31
CA TRP A 173 -2.04 -16.50 12.63
C TRP A 173 -2.28 -16.81 14.11
N GLN A 174 -1.89 -15.91 15.00
CA GLN A 174 -2.03 -16.07 16.44
C GLN A 174 -3.18 -15.23 17.00
N PRO A 175 -3.91 -15.73 17.99
CA PRO A 175 -3.84 -17.08 18.53
C PRO A 175 -4.31 -18.14 17.51
N PRO A 176 -3.99 -19.45 17.70
CA PRO A 176 -4.30 -20.50 16.71
C PRO A 176 -5.80 -20.67 16.40
N ASP A 177 -6.64 -20.33 17.35
CA ASP A 177 -8.11 -20.40 17.28
C ASP A 177 -8.76 -19.11 16.76
N ARG A 178 -7.95 -18.08 16.40
CA ARG A 178 -8.48 -16.85 15.80
C ARG A 178 -9.17 -17.16 14.49
N GLU A 179 -10.46 -16.91 14.41
CA GLU A 179 -11.22 -17.01 13.18
C GLU A 179 -11.16 -15.70 12.39
N PHE A 180 -11.01 -15.82 11.08
CA PHE A 180 -11.20 -14.74 10.11
C PHE A 180 -11.57 -15.32 8.75
N ILE A 181 -12.25 -14.51 7.94
CA ILE A 181 -12.68 -14.92 6.60
C ILE A 181 -11.44 -15.23 5.75
N GLY A 182 -11.46 -16.39 5.06
CA GLY A 182 -10.33 -16.83 4.22
C GLY A 182 -9.28 -17.66 4.95
N ARG A 183 -9.27 -17.72 6.30
CA ARG A 183 -8.28 -18.48 7.06
C ARG A 183 -8.12 -19.94 6.61
N PRO A 184 -9.18 -20.73 6.44
CA PRO A 184 -9.04 -22.13 6.01
C PRO A 184 -8.36 -22.28 4.64
N ALA A 185 -8.60 -21.35 3.72
CA ALA A 185 -7.96 -21.35 2.42
C ALA A 185 -6.47 -21.02 2.51
N LEU A 186 -6.12 -19.99 3.29
CA LEU A 186 -4.72 -19.60 3.52
C LEU A 186 -3.93 -20.70 4.27
N GLU A 187 -4.54 -21.39 5.24
CA GLU A 187 -3.90 -22.52 5.94
C GLU A 187 -3.60 -23.68 4.99
N ARG A 188 -4.55 -24.05 4.12
CA ARG A 188 -4.29 -25.05 3.08
C ARG A 188 -3.15 -24.64 2.16
N GLN A 189 -3.17 -23.40 1.66
CA GLN A 189 -2.11 -22.88 0.79
C GLN A 189 -0.74 -22.88 1.49
N ARG A 190 -0.70 -22.50 2.76
CA ARG A 190 0.54 -22.53 3.56
C ARG A 190 1.06 -23.95 3.76
N ALA A 191 0.18 -24.92 4.00
CA ALA A 191 0.56 -26.31 4.21
C ALA A 191 1.10 -26.99 2.93
N THR A 192 0.52 -26.65 1.76
CA THR A 192 0.98 -27.19 0.46
C THR A 192 2.15 -26.41 -0.14
N GLY A 193 2.46 -25.23 0.39
CA GLY A 193 3.39 -24.29 -0.19
C GLY A 193 2.76 -23.43 -1.30
N VAL A 194 3.36 -22.28 -1.55
CA VAL A 194 2.94 -21.37 -2.63
C VAL A 194 3.66 -21.72 -3.94
N LEU A 195 2.94 -21.69 -5.05
CA LEU A 195 3.52 -21.92 -6.38
C LEU A 195 4.16 -20.67 -6.97
N GLN A 196 3.79 -19.50 -6.47
CA GLN A 196 4.29 -18.20 -6.90
C GLN A 196 4.74 -17.37 -5.72
N ILE A 197 5.70 -16.47 -5.98
CA ILE A 197 6.19 -15.48 -5.02
C ILE A 197 6.13 -14.09 -5.63
N PHE A 198 6.12 -13.09 -4.75
CA PHE A 198 6.13 -11.68 -5.12
C PHE A 198 7.55 -11.13 -4.97
N VAL A 199 8.08 -10.55 -6.02
CA VAL A 199 9.46 -10.06 -6.09
C VAL A 199 9.52 -8.68 -6.71
N GLY A 200 10.60 -7.96 -6.45
CA GLY A 200 11.00 -6.80 -7.22
C GLY A 200 11.89 -7.21 -8.42
N LEU A 201 11.78 -6.49 -9.51
CA LEU A 201 12.64 -6.61 -10.69
C LEU A 201 13.31 -5.26 -10.97
N VAL A 202 14.62 -5.29 -11.19
CA VAL A 202 15.40 -4.11 -11.60
C VAL A 202 16.04 -4.41 -12.94
N LEU A 203 15.75 -3.63 -13.98
CA LEU A 203 16.36 -3.79 -15.28
C LEU A 203 17.86 -3.54 -15.22
N GLU A 204 18.65 -4.44 -15.80
CA GLU A 204 20.07 -4.21 -16.09
C GLU A 204 20.22 -3.42 -17.40
N ASP A 205 19.34 -3.63 -18.36
CA ASP A 205 19.28 -2.93 -19.64
C ASP A 205 18.52 -1.59 -19.54
N ARG A 206 18.72 -0.72 -20.54
CA ARG A 206 17.92 0.50 -20.68
C ARG A 206 16.48 0.16 -21.07
N GLY A 207 15.52 0.62 -20.31
CA GLY A 207 14.10 0.38 -20.58
C GLY A 207 13.20 0.87 -19.46
N VAL A 208 11.91 0.74 -19.70
CA VAL A 208 10.86 1.03 -18.72
C VAL A 208 9.96 -0.18 -18.62
N LEU A 209 9.80 -0.69 -17.41
CA LEU A 209 8.85 -1.76 -17.12
C LEU A 209 7.43 -1.21 -16.98
N ARG A 210 6.46 -2.06 -17.28
CA ARG A 210 5.02 -1.79 -17.15
C ARG A 210 4.35 -3.03 -16.54
N SER A 211 3.10 -2.90 -16.16
CA SER A 211 2.27 -4.03 -15.73
C SER A 211 2.05 -5.02 -16.88
N HIS A 212 1.79 -6.28 -16.53
CA HIS A 212 1.41 -7.37 -17.44
C HIS A 212 2.46 -7.72 -18.52
N GLN A 213 3.72 -7.49 -18.23
CA GLN A 213 4.83 -7.97 -19.09
C GLN A 213 5.25 -9.35 -18.63
N THR A 214 5.42 -10.28 -19.59
CA THR A 214 5.85 -11.66 -19.28
C THR A 214 7.28 -11.69 -18.78
N VAL A 215 7.49 -12.47 -17.74
CA VAL A 215 8.80 -12.74 -17.14
C VAL A 215 9.26 -14.14 -17.52
N TYR A 216 10.50 -14.27 -17.96
CA TYR A 216 11.09 -15.52 -18.45
C TYR A 216 12.33 -15.92 -17.64
N ASP A 217 12.49 -17.24 -17.49
CA ASP A 217 13.74 -17.89 -17.09
C ASP A 217 14.19 -18.77 -18.27
N GLY A 218 15.17 -18.32 -19.04
CA GLY A 218 15.47 -18.88 -20.36
C GLY A 218 14.26 -18.73 -21.30
N ASP A 219 13.75 -19.86 -21.82
CA ASP A 219 12.56 -19.87 -22.67
C ASP A 219 11.24 -20.15 -21.91
N ARG A 220 11.33 -20.39 -20.62
CA ARG A 220 10.17 -20.69 -19.78
C ARG A 220 9.52 -19.41 -19.29
N ASP A 221 8.22 -19.25 -19.56
CA ASP A 221 7.37 -18.27 -18.89
C ASP A 221 7.27 -18.63 -17.39
N ILE A 222 7.64 -17.70 -16.53
CA ILE A 222 7.64 -17.88 -15.07
C ILE A 222 6.67 -16.93 -14.35
N GLY A 223 5.99 -16.03 -15.06
CA GLY A 223 5.01 -15.13 -14.48
C GLY A 223 4.94 -13.77 -15.14
N LEU A 224 4.38 -12.80 -14.43
CA LEU A 224 4.08 -11.46 -14.95
C LEU A 224 4.53 -10.36 -14.00
N THR A 225 4.90 -9.22 -14.57
CA THR A 225 4.97 -7.96 -13.83
C THR A 225 3.56 -7.51 -13.45
N THR A 226 3.40 -7.00 -12.23
CA THR A 226 2.12 -6.51 -11.71
C THR A 226 2.06 -5.00 -11.70
N SER A 227 3.15 -4.34 -11.32
CA SER A 227 3.37 -2.90 -11.43
C SER A 227 4.74 -2.64 -12.06
N GLY A 228 4.89 -1.55 -12.80
CA GLY A 228 6.18 -1.20 -13.38
C GLY A 228 6.29 0.26 -13.76
N ALA A 229 7.47 0.85 -13.52
CA ALA A 229 7.80 2.22 -13.87
C ALA A 229 9.30 2.40 -14.10
N PHE A 230 9.67 3.61 -14.49
CA PHE A 230 11.06 4.08 -14.38
C PHE A 230 11.25 4.70 -13.00
N SER A 231 12.30 4.27 -12.29
CA SER A 231 12.72 4.87 -11.02
C SER A 231 13.71 6.01 -11.30
N PRO A 232 13.35 7.27 -11.01
CA PRO A 232 14.28 8.39 -11.12
C PRO A 232 15.44 8.27 -10.12
N THR A 233 15.17 7.73 -8.94
CA THR A 233 16.17 7.57 -7.87
C THR A 233 17.26 6.58 -8.27
N LEU A 234 16.89 5.42 -8.85
CA LEU A 234 17.82 4.40 -9.30
C LEU A 234 18.31 4.63 -10.73
N ASN A 235 17.64 5.53 -11.48
CA ASN A 235 17.84 5.72 -12.92
C ASN A 235 17.69 4.40 -13.71
N ARG A 236 16.71 3.58 -13.35
CA ARG A 236 16.44 2.24 -13.93
C ARG A 236 14.95 1.94 -14.03
N GLY A 237 14.60 1.03 -14.94
CA GLY A 237 13.28 0.41 -14.94
C GLY A 237 13.14 -0.54 -13.74
N ILE A 238 12.07 -0.40 -12.99
CA ILE A 238 11.73 -1.27 -11.87
C ILE A 238 10.31 -1.82 -12.03
N ALA A 239 10.05 -2.99 -11.46
CA ALA A 239 8.72 -3.57 -11.41
C ALA A 239 8.52 -4.45 -10.17
N LEU A 240 7.29 -4.54 -9.69
CA LEU A 240 6.83 -5.64 -8.88
C LEU A 240 6.33 -6.75 -9.81
N ALA A 241 6.54 -8.00 -9.44
CA ALA A 241 6.18 -9.14 -10.28
C ALA A 241 5.74 -10.34 -9.42
N ARG A 242 4.80 -11.13 -9.95
CA ARG A 242 4.44 -12.43 -9.41
C ARG A 242 5.01 -13.50 -10.31
N VAL A 243 5.93 -14.29 -9.77
CA VAL A 243 6.71 -15.27 -10.52
C VAL A 243 6.74 -16.63 -9.81
N ALA A 244 7.17 -17.67 -10.51
CA ALA A 244 7.30 -19.01 -9.95
C ALA A 244 8.16 -19.01 -8.67
N ALA A 245 7.78 -19.80 -7.67
CA ALA A 245 8.37 -19.77 -6.33
C ALA A 245 9.87 -20.08 -6.28
N ASN A 246 10.41 -20.76 -7.29
CA ASN A 246 11.84 -21.07 -7.41
C ASN A 246 12.65 -20.02 -8.19
N THR A 247 12.06 -18.88 -8.54
CA THR A 247 12.75 -17.82 -9.26
C THR A 247 13.74 -17.10 -8.36
N ALA A 248 14.97 -16.99 -8.80
CA ALA A 248 16.02 -16.24 -8.11
C ALA A 248 17.09 -15.74 -9.10
N GLY A 249 17.74 -14.64 -8.75
CA GLY A 249 18.82 -14.08 -9.54
C GLY A 249 18.35 -13.34 -10.79
N ARG A 250 18.87 -13.68 -11.96
CA ARG A 250 18.53 -13.03 -13.24
C ARG A 250 17.35 -13.70 -13.92
N CYS A 251 16.49 -12.87 -14.48
CA CYS A 251 15.41 -13.26 -15.37
C CYS A 251 15.35 -12.31 -16.55
N GLN A 252 14.40 -12.50 -17.45
CA GLN A 252 14.17 -11.62 -18.59
C GLN A 252 12.72 -11.15 -18.58
N VAL A 253 12.50 -9.90 -18.97
CA VAL A 253 11.16 -9.33 -19.11
C VAL A 253 10.92 -8.97 -20.57
N GLU A 254 9.77 -9.37 -21.11
CA GLU A 254 9.42 -9.03 -22.48
C GLU A 254 8.90 -7.58 -22.55
N VAL A 255 9.64 -6.75 -23.26
CA VAL A 255 9.32 -5.34 -23.48
C VAL A 255 9.28 -5.08 -24.98
N ARG A 256 8.10 -4.86 -25.54
CA ARG A 256 7.91 -4.55 -26.98
C ARG A 256 8.58 -5.60 -27.90
N GLY A 257 8.39 -6.88 -27.59
CA GLY A 257 8.94 -7.99 -28.37
C GLY A 257 10.44 -8.24 -28.19
N LYS A 258 11.08 -7.60 -27.21
CA LYS A 258 12.48 -7.84 -26.83
C LYS A 258 12.54 -8.34 -25.40
N ARG A 259 13.41 -9.28 -25.13
CA ARG A 259 13.70 -9.76 -23.78
C ARG A 259 14.82 -8.93 -23.17
N LEU A 260 14.52 -8.16 -22.15
CA LEU A 260 15.46 -7.34 -21.38
C LEU A 260 15.84 -8.06 -20.09
N THR A 261 17.11 -8.02 -19.74
CA THR A 261 17.63 -8.65 -18.52
C THR A 261 17.22 -7.85 -17.29
N ALA A 262 16.69 -8.53 -16.28
CA ALA A 262 16.34 -7.97 -15.00
C ALA A 262 16.91 -8.82 -13.87
N LEU A 263 17.26 -8.14 -12.77
CA LEU A 263 17.67 -8.78 -11.53
C LEU A 263 16.48 -8.84 -10.58
N THR A 264 16.24 -10.03 -9.99
CA THR A 264 15.25 -10.17 -8.92
C THR A 264 15.80 -9.62 -7.61
N VAL A 265 15.02 -8.80 -6.95
CA VAL A 265 15.36 -8.17 -5.66
C VAL A 265 14.20 -8.32 -4.68
N LYS A 266 14.51 -8.19 -3.40
CA LYS A 266 13.47 -8.05 -2.38
C LYS A 266 13.11 -6.56 -2.23
N PRO A 267 11.84 -6.16 -2.41
CA PRO A 267 11.44 -4.78 -2.11
C PRO A 267 11.69 -4.41 -0.64
N PRO A 268 11.89 -3.12 -0.33
CA PRO A 268 11.82 -1.95 -1.20
C PRO A 268 13.00 -1.82 -2.18
N PHE A 269 12.79 -1.11 -3.30
CA PHE A 269 13.85 -0.78 -4.24
C PHE A 269 14.73 0.37 -3.72
N VAL A 270 14.09 1.33 -3.06
CA VAL A 270 14.73 2.46 -2.38
C VAL A 270 14.31 2.45 -0.92
N SER A 271 15.29 2.49 -0.02
CA SER A 271 15.05 2.59 1.42
C SER A 271 15.28 4.02 1.88
N HIS A 272 14.26 4.61 2.50
CA HIS A 272 14.33 5.94 3.10
C HIS A 272 14.58 5.89 4.62
N THR A 273 14.92 4.70 5.16
CA THR A 273 15.33 4.57 6.57
C THR A 273 16.77 5.09 6.69
N GLY A 274 16.89 6.33 7.12
CA GLY A 274 18.08 6.90 7.71
C GLY A 274 18.04 6.73 9.22
#